data_d65df35a61e2ad353a970b69009f17fc
#
_entry.id   d65df35a61e2ad353a970b69009f17fc
#
_cell.length_a   1.000
_cell.length_b   1.000
_cell.length_c   1.000
_cell.angle_alpha   90.00
_cell.angle_beta   90.00
_cell.angle_gamma   90.00
#
_symmetry.space_group_name_H-M   'P 1'
#
loop_
_entity.id
_entity.type
_entity.pdbx_description
1 polymer ?
#
loop_
_entity_poly.entity_id
_entity_poly.type
_entity_poly.pdbx_seq_one_letter_code
_entity_poly.pdbx_strand_id
1 'polypeptide(L)'
;MGDVHESISEQMADWMAAQPMFFVGSAPLSGDGRVNISPKGMAGTFAVLGPRRVAYLDYTGSGAETIAHLRENGRIVVMFCAFEGAPNIVRLHGRGRIVLPGDESFDQLRASFPKERTLGQRSIIDVDVQRISDSCGYAVPLMDFTADRVVLDRSAERRDEEYFERYGQEQNATSIDGLPALPPR
;
A
#
# COMPACT_ATOMS: atom_id res chain seq x y z
N MET A 1 -20.44 16.26 -6.35
CA MET A 1 -19.08 16.68 -6.77
C MET A 1 -18.20 16.36 -5.57
N GLY A 2 -17.03 15.81 -5.78
CA GLY A 2 -16.17 15.46 -4.65
C GLY A 2 -15.44 16.71 -4.13
N ASP A 3 -15.10 16.68 -2.86
CA ASP A 3 -14.39 17.76 -2.19
C ASP A 3 -12.87 17.52 -2.17
N VAL A 4 -12.10 18.60 -2.05
CA VAL A 4 -10.65 18.58 -1.85
C VAL A 4 -10.37 19.08 -0.44
N HIS A 5 -9.58 18.31 0.30
CA HIS A 5 -9.29 18.56 1.70
C HIS A 5 -7.84 19.01 1.88
N GLU A 6 -7.59 19.94 2.80
CA GLU A 6 -6.24 20.38 3.13
C GLU A 6 -5.46 19.35 3.94
N SER A 7 -6.16 18.55 4.73
CA SER A 7 -5.57 17.54 5.61
C SER A 7 -6.49 16.33 5.78
N ILE A 8 -5.92 15.20 6.20
CA ILE A 8 -6.65 14.04 6.69
C ILE A 8 -7.18 14.39 8.08
N SER A 9 -8.51 14.51 8.21
CA SER A 9 -9.15 14.68 9.51
C SER A 9 -9.18 13.37 10.31
N GLU A 10 -9.39 13.44 11.63
CA GLU A 10 -9.57 12.26 12.48
C GLU A 10 -10.73 11.39 11.94
N GLN A 11 -11.87 12.00 11.58
CA GLN A 11 -13.01 11.28 11.01
C GLN A 11 -12.64 10.56 9.70
N MET A 12 -11.85 11.18 8.84
CA MET A 12 -11.39 10.55 7.59
C MET A 12 -10.41 9.42 7.87
N ALA A 13 -9.52 9.58 8.86
CA ALA A 13 -8.58 8.55 9.28
C ALA A 13 -9.31 7.32 9.83
N ASP A 14 -10.29 7.51 10.71
CA ASP A 14 -11.12 6.45 11.28
C ASP A 14 -11.92 5.74 10.17
N TRP A 15 -12.49 6.49 9.24
CA TRP A 15 -13.23 5.94 8.12
C TRP A 15 -12.32 5.08 7.22
N MET A 16 -11.10 5.54 6.90
CA MET A 16 -10.14 4.75 6.11
C MET A 16 -9.69 3.49 6.86
N ALA A 17 -9.45 3.59 8.17
CA ALA A 17 -9.05 2.45 9.00
C ALA A 17 -10.14 1.37 9.10
N ALA A 18 -11.41 1.77 8.98
CA ALA A 18 -12.55 0.85 8.97
C ALA A 18 -12.73 0.10 7.64
N GLN A 19 -12.09 0.53 6.55
CA GLN A 19 -12.22 -0.18 5.28
C GLN A 19 -11.41 -1.48 5.27
N PRO A 20 -12.01 -2.60 4.81
CA PRO A 20 -11.32 -3.90 4.81
C PRO A 20 -10.18 -3.98 3.79
N MET A 21 -10.17 -3.09 2.81
CA MET A 21 -9.14 -3.04 1.77
C MET A 21 -8.99 -1.63 1.19
N PHE A 22 -7.83 -1.39 0.58
CA PHE A 22 -7.56 -0.22 -0.24
C PHE A 22 -6.84 -0.61 -1.53
N PHE A 23 -6.82 0.31 -2.47
CA PHE A 23 -6.13 0.13 -3.75
C PHE A 23 -4.93 1.07 -3.84
N VAL A 24 -3.85 0.56 -4.42
CA VAL A 24 -2.65 1.34 -4.70
C VAL A 24 -2.45 1.40 -6.20
N GLY A 25 -2.48 2.60 -6.75
CA GLY A 25 -2.18 2.88 -8.15
C GLY A 25 -0.81 3.53 -8.29
N SER A 26 -0.01 3.05 -9.24
CA SER A 26 1.28 3.63 -9.63
C SER A 26 1.51 3.43 -11.11
N ALA A 27 2.40 4.24 -11.70
CA ALA A 27 2.72 4.15 -13.12
C ALA A 27 4.18 4.52 -13.36
N PRO A 28 4.84 3.92 -14.37
CA PRO A 28 6.17 4.32 -14.77
C PRO A 28 6.15 5.70 -15.47
N LEU A 29 7.31 6.26 -15.74
CA LEU A 29 7.43 7.51 -16.53
C LEU A 29 7.16 7.29 -18.02
N SER A 30 7.56 6.14 -18.53
CA SER A 30 7.34 5.81 -19.95
C SER A 30 5.85 5.75 -20.27
N GLY A 31 5.45 6.40 -21.36
CA GLY A 31 4.07 6.33 -21.86
C GLY A 31 3.66 4.94 -22.36
N ASP A 32 4.63 4.09 -22.70
CA ASP A 32 4.43 2.71 -23.13
C ASP A 32 4.45 1.72 -21.95
N GLY A 33 4.81 2.18 -20.75
CA GLY A 33 4.86 1.35 -19.56
C GLY A 33 3.47 1.07 -18.96
N ARG A 34 3.38 -0.03 -18.25
CA ARG A 34 2.12 -0.56 -17.72
C ARG A 34 1.73 0.09 -16.40
N VAL A 35 0.51 0.61 -16.34
CA VAL A 35 -0.08 1.10 -15.08
C VAL A 35 -0.35 -0.08 -14.17
N ASN A 36 0.06 0.05 -12.91
CA ASN A 36 -0.21 -0.93 -11.87
C ASN A 36 -1.35 -0.48 -10.97
N ILE A 37 -2.27 -1.40 -10.67
CA ILE A 37 -3.29 -1.25 -9.63
C ILE A 37 -3.27 -2.50 -8.76
N SER A 38 -2.95 -2.34 -7.48
CA SER A 38 -2.85 -3.44 -6.52
C SER A 38 -3.87 -3.28 -5.40
N PRO A 39 -4.76 -4.27 -5.15
CA PRO A 39 -5.54 -4.32 -3.94
C PRO A 39 -4.64 -4.65 -2.76
N LYS A 40 -4.83 -3.97 -1.64
CA LYS A 40 -4.15 -4.18 -0.37
C LYS A 40 -5.20 -4.37 0.71
N GLY A 41 -4.98 -5.31 1.60
CA GLY A 41 -5.88 -5.64 2.70
C GLY A 41 -5.09 -6.17 3.89
N MET A 42 -5.75 -6.91 4.75
CA MET A 42 -5.35 -7.38 6.07
C MET A 42 -5.37 -6.24 7.11
N ALA A 43 -6.13 -6.46 8.16
CA ALA A 43 -6.23 -5.51 9.26
C ALA A 43 -4.84 -5.14 9.81
N GLY A 44 -4.66 -3.87 10.15
CA GLY A 44 -3.43 -3.37 10.76
C GLY A 44 -2.25 -3.17 9.81
N THR A 45 -2.47 -3.18 8.49
CA THR A 45 -1.41 -2.94 7.49
C THR A 45 -1.34 -1.51 6.96
N PHE A 46 -2.30 -0.65 7.30
CA PHE A 46 -2.34 0.76 6.91
C PHE A 46 -2.29 1.65 8.14
N ALA A 47 -1.61 2.79 8.06
CA ALA A 47 -1.51 3.79 9.12
C ALA A 47 -1.56 5.22 8.57
N VAL A 48 -2.31 6.10 9.26
CA VAL A 48 -2.24 7.55 9.09
C VAL A 48 -1.20 8.08 10.08
N LEU A 49 -0.12 8.66 9.56
CA LEU A 49 1.03 9.12 10.34
C LEU A 49 0.99 10.62 10.62
N GLY A 50 0.06 11.31 10.00
CA GLY A 50 -0.10 12.75 10.17
C GLY A 50 -1.10 13.33 9.18
N PRO A 51 -1.35 14.65 9.22
CA PRO A 51 -2.39 15.29 8.42
C PRO A 51 -2.19 15.16 6.91
N ARG A 52 -0.98 14.88 6.45
CA ARG A 52 -0.64 14.66 5.04
C ARG A 52 0.37 13.52 4.86
N ARG A 53 0.35 12.53 5.75
CA ARG A 53 1.27 11.40 5.66
C ARG A 53 0.58 10.11 6.02
N VAL A 54 0.72 9.11 5.16
CA VAL A 54 0.21 7.75 5.40
C VAL A 54 1.28 6.74 5.06
N ALA A 55 1.15 5.53 5.60
CA ALA A 55 2.02 4.43 5.23
C ALA A 55 1.27 3.11 5.22
N TYR A 56 1.84 2.12 4.52
CA TYR A 56 1.33 0.75 4.58
C TYR A 56 2.46 -0.27 4.54
N LEU A 57 2.20 -1.43 5.19
CA LEU A 57 3.09 -2.58 5.15
C LEU A 57 2.98 -3.27 3.78
N ASP A 58 4.10 -3.47 3.12
CA ASP A 58 4.17 -4.18 1.85
C ASP A 58 4.81 -5.56 2.06
N TYR A 59 4.01 -6.59 1.83
CA TYR A 59 4.42 -7.98 1.97
C TYR A 59 4.83 -8.58 0.63
N THR A 60 5.74 -9.55 0.69
CA THR A 60 6.21 -10.29 -0.49
C THR A 60 5.04 -10.89 -1.25
N GLY A 61 5.00 -10.60 -2.52
CA GLY A 61 4.04 -11.08 -3.52
C GLY A 61 4.71 -11.19 -4.88
N SER A 62 3.96 -11.65 -5.90
CA SER A 62 4.48 -11.92 -7.24
C SER A 62 4.96 -10.69 -7.99
N GLY A 63 4.44 -9.48 -7.66
CA GLY A 63 4.78 -8.25 -8.37
C GLY A 63 5.58 -7.28 -7.51
N ALA A 64 6.40 -6.45 -8.15
CA ALA A 64 7.19 -5.39 -7.54
C ALA A 64 6.98 -4.04 -8.24
N GLU A 65 5.91 -3.89 -9.00
CA GLU A 65 5.62 -2.71 -9.85
C GLU A 65 5.57 -1.43 -9.02
N THR A 66 4.84 -1.44 -7.90
CA THR A 66 4.78 -0.26 -7.02
C THR A 66 6.17 0.17 -6.57
N ILE A 67 7.01 -0.77 -6.12
CA ILE A 67 8.38 -0.47 -5.68
C ILE A 67 9.19 0.14 -6.82
N ALA A 68 9.15 -0.47 -8.00
CA ALA A 68 9.87 0.00 -9.18
C ALA A 68 9.43 1.41 -9.60
N HIS A 69 8.11 1.67 -9.68
CA HIS A 69 7.56 2.97 -10.05
C HIS A 69 7.91 4.05 -9.01
N LEU A 70 7.88 3.70 -7.72
CA LEU A 70 8.26 4.65 -6.66
C LEU A 70 9.75 4.99 -6.71
N ARG A 71 10.62 4.04 -7.03
CA ARG A 71 12.06 4.29 -7.22
C ARG A 71 12.33 5.19 -8.43
N GLU A 72 11.57 5.01 -9.50
CA GLU A 72 11.73 5.81 -10.71
C GLU A 72 11.20 7.23 -10.54
N ASN A 73 10.00 7.38 -9.98
CA ASN A 73 9.31 8.67 -10.03
C ASN A 73 8.48 9.05 -8.79
N GLY A 74 8.27 8.14 -7.84
CA GLY A 74 7.56 8.36 -6.59
C GLY A 74 6.04 8.56 -6.70
N ARG A 75 5.44 8.62 -7.90
CA ARG A 75 3.99 8.90 -8.06
C ARG A 75 3.14 7.73 -7.57
N ILE A 76 2.18 8.04 -6.71
CA ILE A 76 1.29 7.05 -6.11
C ILE A 76 -0.09 7.65 -5.85
N VAL A 77 -1.11 6.82 -5.92
CA VAL A 77 -2.43 7.07 -5.36
C VAL A 77 -2.83 5.91 -4.45
N VAL A 78 -3.33 6.24 -3.28
CA VAL A 78 -4.01 5.28 -2.39
C VAL A 78 -5.49 5.61 -2.40
N MET A 79 -6.34 4.62 -2.68
CA MET A 79 -7.78 4.80 -2.82
C MET A 79 -8.53 3.85 -1.90
N PHE A 80 -9.50 4.40 -1.17
CA PHE A 80 -10.46 3.66 -0.36
C PHE A 80 -11.86 3.80 -0.94
N CYS A 81 -12.66 2.75 -0.82
CA CYS A 81 -14.07 2.75 -1.21
C CYS A 81 -14.91 2.25 -0.05
N ALA A 82 -16.07 2.89 0.19
CA ALA A 82 -17.09 2.35 1.08
C ALA A 82 -17.79 1.15 0.42
N PHE A 83 -17.63 -0.03 1.00
CA PHE A 83 -18.39 -1.22 0.62
C PHE A 83 -19.64 -1.40 1.50
N GLU A 84 -19.72 -0.66 2.60
CA GLU A 84 -20.84 -0.63 3.55
C GLU A 84 -21.23 0.82 3.87
N GLY A 85 -22.44 1.03 4.36
CA GLY A 85 -22.91 2.33 4.81
C GLY A 85 -23.07 3.36 3.70
N ALA A 86 -22.76 4.63 3.99
CA ALA A 86 -22.87 5.72 3.05
C ALA A 86 -21.79 5.62 1.95
N PRO A 87 -22.16 5.78 0.66
CA PRO A 87 -21.21 5.66 -0.43
C PRO A 87 -20.15 6.77 -0.37
N ASN A 88 -18.90 6.39 -0.44
CA ASN A 88 -17.78 7.32 -0.46
C ASN A 88 -16.55 6.69 -1.10
N ILE A 89 -15.72 7.49 -1.76
CA ILE A 89 -14.40 7.14 -2.23
C ILE A 89 -13.43 8.21 -1.77
N VAL A 90 -12.37 7.85 -1.07
CA VAL A 90 -11.26 8.75 -0.71
C VAL A 90 -10.05 8.41 -1.55
N ARG A 91 -9.39 9.43 -2.13
CA ARG A 91 -8.13 9.30 -2.87
C ARG A 91 -7.06 10.18 -2.27
N LEU A 92 -5.93 9.57 -1.98
CA LEU A 92 -4.71 10.21 -1.50
C LEU A 92 -3.67 10.15 -2.61
N HIS A 93 -3.49 11.23 -3.36
CA HIS A 93 -2.44 11.35 -4.37
C HIS A 93 -1.19 11.94 -3.73
N GLY A 94 -0.02 11.38 -4.03
CA GLY A 94 1.20 11.86 -3.40
C GLY A 94 2.48 11.30 -3.99
N ARG A 95 3.53 11.42 -3.18
CA ARG A 95 4.86 10.86 -3.44
C ARG A 95 5.15 9.77 -2.42
N GLY A 96 5.34 8.56 -2.91
CA GLY A 96 5.72 7.42 -2.09
C GLY A 96 7.23 7.20 -2.12
N ARG A 97 7.74 6.73 -1.02
CA ARG A 97 9.10 6.19 -0.90
C ARG A 97 9.06 4.79 -0.29
N ILE A 98 10.04 4.00 -0.62
CA ILE A 98 10.22 2.66 -0.09
C ILE A 98 11.13 2.76 1.12
N VAL A 99 10.73 2.16 2.23
CA VAL A 99 11.56 2.01 3.43
C VAL A 99 11.79 0.52 3.62
N LEU A 100 13.06 0.11 3.51
CA LEU A 100 13.47 -1.30 3.59
C LEU A 100 13.85 -1.69 5.02
N PRO A 101 13.73 -2.97 5.40
CA PRO A 101 14.35 -3.47 6.63
C PRO A 101 15.85 -3.13 6.65
N GLY A 102 16.29 -2.47 7.75
CA GLY A 102 17.66 -1.96 7.88
C GLY A 102 17.82 -0.46 7.60
N ASP A 103 16.81 0.20 7.00
CA ASP A 103 16.82 1.66 6.90
C ASP A 103 16.59 2.29 8.28
N GLU A 104 17.23 3.43 8.56
CA GLU A 104 17.18 4.12 9.86
C GLU A 104 15.76 4.39 10.37
N SER A 105 14.82 4.68 9.46
CA SER A 105 13.42 4.97 9.81
C SER A 105 12.52 3.74 9.87
N PHE A 106 13.01 2.54 9.56
CA PHE A 106 12.16 1.36 9.41
C PHE A 106 11.46 0.98 10.72
N ASP A 107 12.21 0.82 11.80
CA ASP A 107 11.66 0.36 13.08
C ASP A 107 10.68 1.38 13.68
N GLN A 108 10.98 2.67 13.56
CA GLN A 108 10.08 3.74 13.99
C GLN A 108 8.77 3.71 13.22
N LEU A 109 8.82 3.55 11.90
CA LEU A 109 7.61 3.45 11.08
C LEU A 109 6.87 2.15 11.36
N ARG A 110 7.58 1.04 11.51
CA ARG A 110 7.00 -0.28 11.78
C ARG A 110 6.15 -0.29 13.05
N ALA A 111 6.57 0.44 14.08
CA ALA A 111 5.84 0.58 15.34
C ALA A 111 4.44 1.23 15.20
N SER A 112 4.16 1.92 14.08
CA SER A 112 2.85 2.52 13.80
C SER A 112 1.79 1.51 13.33
N PHE A 113 2.16 0.25 13.12
CA PHE A 113 1.27 -0.77 12.57
C PHE A 113 0.96 -1.87 13.59
N PRO A 114 -0.32 -2.13 13.90
CA PRO A 114 -0.71 -3.18 14.83
C PRO A 114 -0.55 -4.61 14.27
N LYS A 115 -0.35 -4.79 12.98
CA LYS A 115 -0.08 -6.11 12.39
C LYS A 115 1.25 -6.66 12.89
N GLU A 116 1.23 -7.73 13.67
CA GLU A 116 2.42 -8.28 14.35
C GLU A 116 3.38 -9.02 13.41
N ARG A 117 2.85 -9.67 12.35
CA ARG A 117 3.69 -10.47 11.44
C ARG A 117 4.74 -9.62 10.74
N THR A 118 6.01 -9.98 10.93
CA THR A 118 7.17 -9.38 10.25
C THR A 118 7.69 -10.25 9.11
N LEU A 119 7.57 -11.56 9.24
CA LEU A 119 8.08 -12.49 8.23
C LEU A 119 7.40 -12.28 6.87
N GLY A 120 8.22 -12.16 5.84
CA GLY A 120 7.78 -11.85 4.48
C GLY A 120 7.38 -10.38 4.26
N GLN A 121 7.56 -9.50 5.24
CA GLN A 121 7.48 -8.06 5.05
C GLN A 121 8.72 -7.59 4.29
N ARG A 122 8.55 -7.08 3.07
CA ARG A 122 9.66 -6.66 2.22
C ARG A 122 9.95 -5.17 2.32
N SER A 123 8.95 -4.34 2.64
CA SER A 123 9.13 -2.90 2.79
C SER A 123 7.96 -2.26 3.55
N ILE A 124 8.12 -0.99 3.87
CA ILE A 124 7.03 -0.07 4.21
C ILE A 124 6.97 0.95 3.07
N ILE A 125 5.79 1.21 2.55
CA ILE A 125 5.57 2.31 1.61
C ILE A 125 5.07 3.51 2.40
N ASP A 126 5.89 4.55 2.45
CA ASP A 126 5.63 5.80 3.15
C ASP A 126 5.25 6.88 2.13
N VAL A 127 4.11 7.53 2.30
CA VAL A 127 3.52 8.43 1.31
C VAL A 127 3.33 9.82 1.89
N ASP A 128 3.99 10.79 1.26
CA ASP A 128 3.70 12.22 1.43
C ASP A 128 2.51 12.60 0.52
N VAL A 129 1.38 12.94 1.14
CA VAL A 129 0.11 13.17 0.47
C VAL A 129 0.02 14.62 0.00
N GLN A 130 0.00 14.82 -1.31
CA GLN A 130 -0.05 16.13 -1.94
C GLN A 130 -1.48 16.60 -2.20
N ARG A 131 -2.41 15.66 -2.47
CA ARG A 131 -3.82 15.96 -2.71
C ARG A 131 -4.71 14.91 -2.07
N ILE A 132 -5.63 15.36 -1.25
CA ILE A 132 -6.65 14.55 -0.57
C ILE A 132 -7.99 14.92 -1.21
N SER A 133 -8.75 13.96 -1.69
CA SER A 133 -10.09 14.21 -2.23
C SER A 133 -11.03 13.06 -1.95
N ASP A 134 -12.29 13.39 -1.76
CA ASP A 134 -13.37 12.42 -1.76
C ASP A 134 -14.24 12.50 -3.03
N SER A 135 -15.12 11.56 -3.20
CA SER A 135 -16.15 11.55 -4.25
C SER A 135 -17.27 10.57 -3.89
N CYS A 136 -18.42 10.77 -4.51
CA CYS A 136 -19.69 10.13 -4.12
C CYS A 136 -19.73 8.59 -4.18
N GLY A 137 -18.88 7.89 -4.82
CA GLY A 137 -18.84 6.42 -4.79
C GLY A 137 -20.14 5.68 -5.16
N TYR A 138 -21.11 6.31 -5.81
CA TYR A 138 -22.46 5.75 -6.07
C TYR A 138 -22.47 4.46 -6.89
N ALA A 139 -21.41 4.21 -7.66
CA ALA A 139 -21.26 2.99 -8.45
C ALA A 139 -20.50 1.88 -7.70
N VAL A 140 -20.00 2.13 -6.49
CA VAL A 140 -19.38 1.10 -5.67
C VAL A 140 -20.49 0.23 -5.09
N PRO A 141 -20.46 -1.10 -5.33
CA PRO A 141 -21.52 -1.97 -4.81
C PRO A 141 -21.39 -2.17 -3.31
N LEU A 142 -22.50 -2.46 -2.66
CA LEU A 142 -22.51 -2.95 -1.28
C LEU A 142 -21.96 -4.37 -1.23
N MET A 143 -21.10 -4.66 -0.26
CA MET A 143 -20.48 -5.96 -0.03
C MET A 143 -20.37 -6.23 1.47
N ASP A 144 -20.73 -7.45 1.88
CA ASP A 144 -20.54 -7.88 3.25
C ASP A 144 -19.09 -8.37 3.46
N PHE A 145 -18.40 -7.78 4.42
CA PHE A 145 -17.09 -8.26 4.81
C PHE A 145 -17.23 -9.53 5.67
N THR A 146 -16.80 -10.65 5.15
CA THR A 146 -16.89 -11.94 5.85
C THR A 146 -15.67 -12.18 6.75
N ALA A 147 -14.46 -12.00 6.23
CA ALA A 147 -13.21 -12.18 6.97
C ALA A 147 -12.00 -11.82 6.10
N ASP A 148 -10.86 -11.54 6.74
CA ASP A 148 -9.56 -11.53 6.08
C ASP A 148 -9.15 -12.92 5.60
N ARG A 149 -8.47 -12.99 4.46
CA ARG A 149 -7.87 -14.24 4.00
C ARG A 149 -6.60 -14.54 4.80
N VAL A 150 -6.55 -15.70 5.41
CA VAL A 150 -5.38 -16.17 6.19
C VAL A 150 -4.29 -16.84 5.33
N VAL A 151 -4.50 -16.93 4.01
CA VAL A 151 -3.60 -17.68 3.12
C VAL A 151 -2.18 -17.12 3.11
N LEU A 152 -2.04 -15.78 3.09
CA LEU A 152 -0.74 -15.14 3.06
C LEU A 152 0.01 -15.35 4.38
N ASP A 153 -0.67 -15.24 5.53
CA ASP A 153 -0.08 -15.48 6.85
C ASP A 153 0.36 -16.95 7.00
N ARG A 154 -0.53 -17.89 6.72
CA ARG A 154 -0.22 -19.35 6.74
C ARG A 154 0.89 -19.73 5.77
N SER A 155 0.96 -19.06 4.62
CA SER A 155 2.02 -19.28 3.64
C SER A 155 3.37 -18.80 4.16
N ALA A 156 3.40 -17.66 4.89
CA ALA A 156 4.60 -17.14 5.51
C ALA A 156 5.10 -18.04 6.66
N GLU A 157 4.20 -18.51 7.53
CA GLU A 157 4.54 -19.40 8.65
C GLU A 157 5.27 -20.70 8.27
N ARG A 158 5.14 -21.12 7.01
CA ARG A 158 5.77 -22.34 6.46
C ARG A 158 7.13 -22.06 5.80
N ARG A 159 7.63 -20.85 5.87
CA ARG A 159 8.83 -20.38 5.19
C ARG A 159 9.73 -19.64 6.17
N ASP A 160 10.99 -19.52 5.82
CA ASP A 160 12.01 -18.81 6.56
C ASP A 160 12.42 -17.50 5.85
N GLU A 161 13.30 -16.74 6.47
CA GLU A 161 13.81 -15.49 5.91
C GLU A 161 14.59 -15.73 4.62
N GLU A 162 15.38 -16.82 4.54
CA GLU A 162 16.15 -17.19 3.35
C GLU A 162 15.24 -17.40 2.12
N TYR A 163 14.06 -18.02 2.32
CA TYR A 163 13.08 -18.15 1.25
C TYR A 163 12.65 -16.77 0.73
N PHE A 164 12.33 -15.82 1.61
CA PHE A 164 11.86 -14.49 1.20
C PHE A 164 12.97 -13.66 0.57
N GLU A 165 14.21 -13.79 1.01
CA GLU A 165 15.35 -13.15 0.39
C GLU A 165 15.58 -13.66 -1.05
N ARG A 166 15.62 -14.97 -1.23
CA ARG A 166 15.74 -15.58 -2.54
C ARG A 166 14.59 -15.19 -3.46
N TYR A 167 13.34 -15.25 -2.95
CA TYR A 167 12.17 -14.84 -3.71
C TYR A 167 12.25 -13.36 -4.14
N GLY A 168 12.73 -12.49 -3.26
CA GLY A 168 12.96 -11.08 -3.55
C GLY A 168 13.94 -10.87 -4.69
N GLN A 169 15.03 -11.63 -4.71
CA GLN A 169 16.06 -11.58 -5.76
C GLN A 169 15.58 -12.13 -7.10
N GLU A 170 14.85 -13.24 -7.08
CA GLU A 170 14.41 -13.95 -8.30
C GLU A 170 13.16 -13.31 -8.92
N GLN A 171 12.20 -12.86 -8.10
CA GLN A 171 10.87 -12.47 -8.55
C GLN A 171 10.56 -10.98 -8.38
N ASN A 172 11.29 -10.27 -7.51
CA ASN A 172 11.01 -8.88 -7.20
C ASN A 172 12.18 -7.93 -7.49
N ALA A 173 13.21 -8.38 -8.20
CA ALA A 173 14.34 -7.53 -8.59
C ALA A 173 13.94 -6.47 -9.63
N THR A 174 12.98 -6.80 -10.50
CA THR A 174 12.48 -5.91 -11.55
C THR A 174 10.96 -5.96 -11.66
N SER A 175 10.37 -4.89 -12.22
CA SER A 175 8.96 -4.87 -12.64
C SER A 175 8.73 -5.64 -13.93
N ILE A 176 7.47 -5.79 -14.33
CA ILE A 176 7.10 -6.38 -15.64
C ILE A 176 7.62 -5.57 -16.84
N ASP A 177 7.93 -4.28 -16.66
CA ASP A 177 8.53 -3.41 -17.66
C ASP A 177 10.07 -3.34 -17.55
N GLY A 178 10.69 -4.19 -16.70
CA GLY A 178 12.13 -4.26 -16.51
C GLY A 178 12.74 -3.15 -15.64
N LEU A 179 11.94 -2.33 -14.99
CA LEU A 179 12.42 -1.29 -14.09
C LEU A 179 12.99 -1.92 -12.80
N PRO A 180 14.14 -1.43 -12.29
CA PRO A 180 14.70 -1.92 -11.03
C PRO A 180 13.72 -1.74 -9.86
N ALA A 181 13.46 -2.80 -9.11
CA ALA A 181 12.57 -2.79 -7.94
C ALA A 181 13.35 -3.03 -6.64
N LEU A 182 13.36 -4.22 -6.05
CA LEU A 182 14.15 -4.47 -4.86
C LEU A 182 15.66 -4.47 -5.19
N PRO A 183 16.51 -3.83 -4.35
CA PRO A 183 17.94 -3.95 -4.52
C PRO A 183 18.41 -5.38 -4.19
N PRO A 184 19.50 -5.86 -4.78
CA PRO A 184 20.19 -7.05 -4.27
C PRO A 184 20.61 -6.80 -2.82
N ARG A 185 20.39 -7.77 -1.96
CA ARG A 185 20.86 -7.78 -0.56
C ARG A 185 22.21 -8.44 -0.47
#